data_5abf6b1d42fd05230a4eaf5a8a473239
#
_entry.id   5abf6b1d42fd05230a4eaf5a8a473239
#
_cell.length_a   1.000
_cell.length_b   1.000
_cell.length_c   1.000
_cell.angle_alpha   90.00
_cell.angle_beta   90.00
_cell.angle_gamma   90.00
#
_symmetry.space_group_name_H-M   'P 1'
#
loop_
_entity.id
_entity.type
_entity.pdbx_description
1 polymer ?
#
loop_
_entity_poly.entity_id
_entity_poly.type
_entity_poly.pdbx_seq_one_letter_code
_entity_poly.pdbx_strand_id
1 'polypeptide(L)'
;MVFDTHWLVNASYHVNCGPHFKGVYTSNELPHFIRNLAYEIPGNPALGELLAKACNEHGVETLAHPATTLAPEYGTLMPMRYMNPDQHFKAVSVSALRSVHHLNDIARLGRAMRRAVEDHYDGTVAFLASGSLSHRYAQNGLAPEYAFKVWSPFLEGLGHQVVQMWQNAE
;
A
#
# COMPACT_ATOMS: atom_id res chain seq x y z
N MET A 1 1.65 -6.67 5.75
CA MET A 1 2.20 -6.17 4.48
C MET A 1 1.20 -5.24 3.83
N VAL A 2 1.65 -4.13 3.25
CA VAL A 2 0.81 -3.10 2.61
C VAL A 2 1.18 -2.96 1.15
N PHE A 3 0.21 -3.17 0.26
CA PHE A 3 0.33 -2.79 -1.14
C PHE A 3 0.01 -1.30 -1.26
N ASP A 4 1.03 -0.50 -1.53
CA ASP A 4 0.96 0.96 -1.56
C ASP A 4 0.82 1.46 -3.00
N THR A 5 -0.34 2.03 -3.32
CA THR A 5 -0.63 2.56 -4.65
C THR A 5 -0.06 3.97 -4.88
N HIS A 6 0.53 4.58 -3.87
CA HIS A 6 1.11 5.92 -3.92
C HIS A 6 2.64 5.92 -3.90
N TRP A 7 3.26 4.75 -3.76
CA TRP A 7 4.69 4.64 -3.93
C TRP A 7 5.04 4.66 -5.42
N LEU A 8 5.44 5.84 -5.89
CA LEU A 8 5.77 6.10 -7.30
C LEU A 8 7.04 5.35 -7.69
N VAL A 9 6.91 4.51 -8.70
CA VAL A 9 8.00 3.77 -9.32
C VAL A 9 7.84 3.85 -10.84
N ASN A 10 8.93 3.73 -11.58
CA ASN A 10 8.94 3.85 -13.05
C ASN A 10 9.11 2.51 -13.79
N ALA A 11 9.50 1.47 -13.08
CA ALA A 11 9.66 0.12 -13.63
C ALA A 11 9.35 -0.88 -12.52
N SER A 12 9.79 -2.07 -12.50
CA SER A 12 9.79 -3.11 -11.44
C SER A 12 8.87 -2.88 -10.22
N TYR A 13 8.63 -3.89 -9.43
CA TYR A 13 8.05 -3.72 -8.11
C TYR A 13 9.14 -3.45 -7.07
N HIS A 14 8.81 -2.70 -6.03
CA HIS A 14 9.72 -2.36 -4.96
C HIS A 14 9.17 -2.81 -3.63
N VAL A 15 10.01 -3.38 -2.78
CA VAL A 15 9.66 -3.84 -1.43
C VAL A 15 10.56 -3.14 -0.42
N ASN A 16 9.96 -2.50 0.56
CA ASN A 16 10.70 -1.84 1.63
C ASN A 16 11.10 -2.86 2.70
N CYS A 17 12.40 -3.14 2.80
CA CYS A 17 13.00 -4.15 3.66
C CYS A 17 13.77 -3.57 4.85
N GLY A 18 13.57 -2.28 5.18
CA GLY A 18 14.21 -1.67 6.35
C GLY A 18 13.69 -2.28 7.65
N PRO A 19 14.53 -2.34 8.71
CA PRO A 19 14.12 -2.90 10.01
C PRO A 19 13.23 -1.95 10.81
N HIS A 20 13.29 -0.66 10.54
CA HIS A 20 12.58 0.38 11.28
C HIS A 20 12.52 1.67 10.47
N PHE A 21 11.37 2.30 10.47
CA PHE A 21 11.13 3.56 9.76
C PHE A 21 10.64 4.61 10.74
N LYS A 22 11.31 5.75 10.81
CA LYS A 22 10.96 6.87 11.68
C LYS A 22 11.21 8.19 10.99
N GLY A 23 10.27 9.10 11.07
CA GLY A 23 10.42 10.42 10.46
C GLY A 23 9.19 11.29 10.57
N VAL A 24 9.19 12.33 9.75
CA VAL A 24 8.06 13.24 9.56
C VAL A 24 7.75 13.28 8.06
N TYR A 25 6.53 12.96 7.71
CA TYR A 25 6.07 12.90 6.34
C TYR A 25 5.16 14.08 5.99
N THR A 26 5.37 14.65 4.83
CA THR A 26 4.42 15.58 4.20
C THR A 26 4.19 15.11 2.78
N SER A 27 2.94 14.90 2.41
CA SER A 27 2.59 14.45 1.06
C SER A 27 2.87 15.53 0.03
N ASN A 28 3.52 15.15 -1.07
CA ASN A 28 3.70 16.03 -2.22
C ASN A 28 2.41 16.23 -3.00
N GLU A 29 1.51 15.25 -2.99
CA GLU A 29 0.22 15.30 -3.68
C GLU A 29 -0.85 16.05 -2.87
N LEU A 30 -0.86 15.83 -1.56
CA LEU A 30 -1.89 16.31 -0.64
C LEU A 30 -1.30 17.07 0.57
N PRO A 31 -0.43 18.08 0.36
CA PRO A 31 0.31 18.73 1.45
C PRO A 31 -0.57 19.50 2.44
N HIS A 32 -1.80 19.78 2.08
CA HIS A 32 -2.79 20.44 2.93
C HIS A 32 -3.58 19.46 3.80
N PHE A 33 -3.62 18.16 3.45
CA PHE A 33 -4.23 17.11 4.26
C PHE A 33 -3.21 16.36 5.09
N ILE A 34 -2.06 16.01 4.49
CA ILE A 34 -1.02 15.21 5.13
C ILE A 34 0.23 16.07 5.22
N ARG A 35 0.35 16.76 6.34
CA ARG A 35 1.47 17.66 6.62
C ARG A 35 2.04 17.39 7.99
N ASN A 36 3.37 17.31 8.06
CA ASN A 36 4.11 17.10 9.30
C ASN A 36 3.62 15.86 10.08
N LEU A 37 3.26 14.80 9.38
CA LEU A 37 2.85 13.54 9.98
C LEU A 37 4.07 12.83 10.58
N ALA A 38 4.21 12.86 11.89
CA ALA A 38 5.22 12.05 12.56
C ALA A 38 4.82 10.57 12.49
N TYR A 39 5.79 9.72 12.15
CA TYR A 39 5.60 8.28 12.08
C TYR A 39 6.77 7.53 12.69
N GLU A 40 6.44 6.37 13.22
CA GLU A 40 7.40 5.36 13.66
C GLU A 40 6.79 4.00 13.43
N ILE A 41 7.46 3.15 12.62
CA ILE A 41 6.92 1.87 12.18
C ILE A 41 8.03 0.83 12.23
N PRO A 42 7.88 -0.25 13.01
CA PRO A 42 8.79 -1.39 12.94
C PRO A 42 8.65 -2.09 11.59
N GLY A 43 9.78 -2.34 10.92
CA GLY A 43 9.83 -3.08 9.67
C GLY A 43 10.13 -4.57 9.86
N ASN A 44 10.06 -5.33 8.76
CA ASN A 44 10.38 -6.75 8.75
C ASN A 44 11.29 -7.09 7.56
N PRO A 45 12.62 -6.91 7.69
CA PRO A 45 13.57 -7.18 6.61
C PRO A 45 13.46 -8.61 6.08
N ALA A 46 13.41 -9.61 6.96
CA ALA A 46 13.38 -11.01 6.57
C ALA A 46 12.14 -11.34 5.70
N LEU A 47 10.98 -10.83 6.07
CA LEU A 47 9.78 -10.98 5.25
C LEU A 47 9.93 -10.21 3.93
N GLY A 48 10.42 -8.97 3.95
CA GLY A 48 10.57 -8.17 2.74
C GLY A 48 11.51 -8.82 1.72
N GLU A 49 12.65 -9.33 2.15
CA GLU A 49 13.61 -10.03 1.31
C GLU A 49 13.06 -11.36 0.76
N LEU A 50 12.37 -12.14 1.59
CA LEU A 50 11.68 -13.35 1.17
C LEU A 50 10.68 -13.06 0.04
N LEU A 51 9.85 -12.03 0.21
CA LEU A 51 8.84 -11.65 -0.78
C LEU A 51 9.46 -11.21 -2.11
N ALA A 52 10.49 -10.36 -2.06
CA ALA A 52 11.18 -9.89 -3.25
C ALA A 52 11.86 -11.05 -4.01
N LYS A 53 12.52 -11.95 -3.28
CA LYS A 53 13.15 -13.14 -3.84
C LYS A 53 12.11 -14.03 -4.55
N ALA A 54 11.03 -14.37 -3.86
CA ALA A 54 9.99 -15.23 -4.41
C ALA A 54 9.32 -14.62 -5.65
N CYS A 55 9.09 -13.31 -5.67
CA CYS A 55 8.56 -12.63 -6.85
C CYS A 55 9.49 -12.77 -8.06
N ASN A 56 10.79 -12.56 -7.89
CA ASN A 56 11.79 -12.74 -8.95
C ASN A 56 11.84 -14.17 -9.46
N GLU A 57 11.78 -15.17 -8.58
CA GLU A 57 11.73 -16.59 -8.94
C GLU A 57 10.48 -16.95 -9.77
N HIS A 58 9.40 -16.19 -9.61
CA HIS A 58 8.16 -16.34 -10.39
C HIS A 58 8.07 -15.36 -11.60
N GLY A 59 9.20 -14.75 -11.99
CA GLY A 59 9.28 -13.86 -13.15
C GLY A 59 8.55 -12.53 -12.96
N VAL A 60 8.44 -12.06 -11.72
CA VAL A 60 7.93 -10.72 -11.38
C VAL A 60 9.09 -9.91 -10.83
N GLU A 61 9.65 -9.05 -11.66
CA GLU A 61 10.82 -8.24 -11.30
C GLU A 61 10.53 -7.36 -10.07
N THR A 62 11.28 -7.62 -9.00
CA THR A 62 11.03 -7.00 -7.69
C THR A 62 12.35 -6.64 -7.01
N LEU A 63 12.48 -5.39 -6.59
CA LEU A 63 13.66 -4.85 -5.92
C LEU A 63 13.44 -4.72 -4.41
N ALA A 64 14.34 -5.30 -3.62
CA ALA A 64 14.35 -5.16 -2.17
C ALA A 64 15.17 -3.93 -1.75
N HIS A 65 14.62 -3.11 -0.87
CA HIS A 65 15.26 -1.90 -0.35
C HIS A 65 15.52 -2.00 1.14
N PRO A 66 16.74 -2.33 1.56
CA PRO A 66 17.09 -2.42 2.99
C PRO A 66 17.35 -1.05 3.65
N ALA A 67 17.39 0.03 2.87
CA ALA A 67 17.71 1.35 3.36
C ALA A 67 16.61 1.93 4.26
N THR A 68 16.97 2.29 5.49
CA THR A 68 16.05 2.92 6.47
C THR A 68 15.68 4.36 6.11
N THR A 69 16.44 4.98 5.22
CA THR A 69 16.20 6.35 4.73
C THR A 69 15.10 6.41 3.66
N LEU A 70 14.69 5.26 3.12
CA LEU A 70 13.56 5.20 2.20
C LEU A 70 12.26 5.24 3.01
N ALA A 71 11.69 6.43 3.13
CA ALA A 71 10.43 6.64 3.86
C ALA A 71 9.29 5.87 3.20
N PRO A 72 8.40 5.24 3.98
CA PRO A 72 7.13 4.73 3.45
C PRO A 72 6.24 5.89 2.96
N GLU A 73 5.47 5.64 1.91
CA GLU A 73 4.49 6.60 1.40
C GLU A 73 3.20 6.59 2.22
N TYR A 74 2.35 7.60 2.02
CA TYR A 74 1.14 7.75 2.82
C TYR A 74 0.14 6.60 2.64
N GLY A 75 0.18 5.90 1.51
CA GLY A 75 -0.59 4.68 1.32
C GLY A 75 -0.25 3.58 2.33
N THR A 76 0.95 3.62 2.91
CA THR A 76 1.37 2.77 4.04
C THR A 76 1.19 3.49 5.37
N LEU A 77 1.60 4.75 5.46
CA LEU A 77 1.60 5.50 6.74
C LEU A 77 0.19 5.68 7.31
N MET A 78 -0.78 6.00 6.47
CA MET A 78 -2.15 6.24 6.93
C MET A 78 -2.83 4.97 7.49
N PRO A 79 -2.85 3.83 6.78
CA PRO A 79 -3.34 2.60 7.38
C PRO A 79 -2.61 2.21 8.66
N MET A 80 -1.28 2.31 8.70
CA MET A 80 -0.51 1.98 9.90
C MET A 80 -0.84 2.88 11.09
N ARG A 81 -1.10 4.16 10.85
CA ARG A 81 -1.52 5.09 11.91
C ARG A 81 -2.82 4.67 12.61
N TYR A 82 -3.78 4.16 11.85
CA TYR A 82 -5.10 3.81 12.39
C TYR A 82 -5.21 2.36 12.84
N MET A 83 -4.53 1.44 12.15
CA MET A 83 -4.64 0.00 12.41
C MET A 83 -3.53 -0.53 13.32
N ASN A 84 -2.44 0.22 13.48
CA ASN A 84 -1.27 -0.18 14.27
C ASN A 84 -0.73 0.98 15.14
N PRO A 85 -1.59 1.72 15.88
CA PRO A 85 -1.15 2.89 16.66
C PRO A 85 -0.11 2.53 17.73
N ASP A 86 -0.20 1.33 18.29
CA ASP A 86 0.69 0.84 19.35
C ASP A 86 1.93 0.10 18.80
N GLN A 87 2.14 0.10 17.48
CA GLN A 87 3.29 -0.49 16.81
C GLN A 87 3.50 -2.01 17.08
N HIS A 88 2.42 -2.73 17.37
CA HIS A 88 2.47 -4.17 17.63
C HIS A 88 2.86 -5.00 16.41
N PHE A 89 2.55 -4.50 15.20
CA PHE A 89 2.80 -5.21 13.96
C PHE A 89 3.96 -4.58 13.20
N LYS A 90 4.81 -5.44 12.66
CA LYS A 90 5.85 -5.02 11.71
C LYS A 90 5.22 -4.79 10.33
N ALA A 91 5.67 -3.77 9.62
CA ALA A 91 5.17 -3.46 8.28
C ALA A 91 6.22 -3.75 7.19
N VAL A 92 5.73 -4.25 6.07
CA VAL A 92 6.47 -4.29 4.79
C VAL A 92 5.60 -3.55 3.77
N SER A 93 6.15 -2.52 3.16
CA SER A 93 5.50 -1.76 2.09
C SER A 93 5.93 -2.31 0.73
N VAL A 94 4.98 -2.46 -0.17
CA VAL A 94 5.19 -2.93 -1.54
C VAL A 94 4.60 -1.93 -2.50
N SER A 95 5.37 -1.46 -3.48
CA SER A 95 4.86 -0.57 -4.52
C SER A 95 3.84 -1.30 -5.39
N ALA A 96 2.67 -0.71 -5.58
CA ALA A 96 1.58 -1.29 -6.36
C ALA A 96 0.87 -0.24 -7.21
N LEU A 97 1.62 0.71 -7.76
CA LEU A 97 1.09 1.80 -8.56
C LEU A 97 0.46 1.28 -9.85
N ARG A 98 -0.87 1.34 -9.91
CA ARG A 98 -1.67 0.77 -11.01
C ARG A 98 -1.38 1.41 -12.37
N SER A 99 -1.03 2.67 -12.40
CA SER A 99 -0.76 3.40 -13.65
C SER A 99 0.49 2.90 -14.40
N VAL A 100 1.40 2.21 -13.70
CA VAL A 100 2.65 1.68 -14.25
C VAL A 100 2.56 0.19 -14.55
N HIS A 101 1.79 -0.56 -13.77
CA HIS A 101 1.71 -2.02 -13.86
C HIS A 101 0.37 -2.50 -14.41
N HIS A 102 0.41 -3.56 -15.23
CA HIS A 102 -0.80 -4.22 -15.70
C HIS A 102 -1.47 -5.03 -14.58
N LEU A 103 -2.81 -5.14 -14.62
CA LEU A 103 -3.57 -5.90 -13.61
C LEU A 103 -3.10 -7.36 -13.49
N ASN A 104 -2.75 -7.99 -14.61
CA ASN A 104 -2.26 -9.38 -14.61
C ASN A 104 -0.92 -9.50 -13.87
N ASP A 105 -0.04 -8.51 -13.96
CA ASP A 105 1.25 -8.52 -13.28
C ASP A 105 1.08 -8.28 -11.78
N ILE A 106 0.17 -7.37 -11.40
CA ILE A 106 -0.20 -7.16 -9.99
C ILE A 106 -0.81 -8.44 -9.39
N ALA A 107 -1.65 -9.14 -10.15
CA ALA A 107 -2.20 -10.43 -9.71
C ALA A 107 -1.13 -11.53 -9.61
N ARG A 108 -0.12 -11.54 -10.49
CA ARG A 108 1.05 -12.46 -10.39
C ARG A 108 1.87 -12.14 -9.15
N LEU A 109 2.16 -10.85 -8.90
CA LEU A 109 2.84 -10.37 -7.70
C LEU A 109 2.14 -10.89 -6.44
N GLY A 110 0.84 -10.64 -6.30
CA GLY A 110 0.05 -11.07 -5.15
C GLY A 110 0.09 -12.58 -4.94
N ARG A 111 -0.03 -13.37 -6.01
CA ARG A 111 0.07 -14.83 -5.93
C ARG A 111 1.46 -15.32 -5.51
N ALA A 112 2.53 -14.72 -6.04
CA ALA A 112 3.90 -15.07 -5.67
C ALA A 112 4.17 -14.77 -4.19
N MET A 113 3.75 -13.60 -3.72
CA MET A 113 3.91 -13.19 -2.34
C MET A 113 3.10 -14.07 -1.38
N ARG A 114 1.86 -14.39 -1.74
CA ARG A 114 1.02 -15.29 -0.94
C ARG A 114 1.67 -16.66 -0.77
N ARG A 115 2.13 -17.29 -1.86
CA ARG A 115 2.83 -18.58 -1.81
C ARG A 115 4.10 -18.51 -0.96
N ALA A 116 4.90 -17.44 -1.11
CA ALA A 116 6.10 -17.27 -0.30
C ALA A 116 5.80 -17.26 1.21
N VAL A 117 4.71 -16.61 1.60
CA VAL A 117 4.27 -16.61 3.00
C VAL A 117 3.79 -17.99 3.43
N GLU A 118 2.93 -18.64 2.62
CA GLU A 118 2.37 -19.96 2.93
C GLU A 118 3.46 -21.05 3.04
N ASP A 119 4.48 -21.00 2.18
CA ASP A 119 5.48 -22.06 2.06
C ASP A 119 6.73 -21.82 2.91
N HIS A 120 7.06 -20.55 3.24
CA HIS A 120 8.40 -20.21 3.75
C HIS A 120 8.41 -19.21 4.92
N TYR A 121 7.26 -18.84 5.48
CA TYR A 121 7.21 -17.89 6.59
C TYR A 121 6.41 -18.42 7.77
N ASP A 122 7.06 -18.59 8.92
CA ASP A 122 6.43 -19.16 10.14
C ASP A 122 5.54 -18.16 10.90
N GLY A 123 5.33 -16.96 10.39
CA GLY A 123 4.52 -15.93 11.03
C GLY A 123 3.17 -15.74 10.38
N THR A 124 2.29 -15.03 11.07
CA THR A 124 1.02 -14.58 10.49
C THR A 124 1.23 -13.27 9.70
N VAL A 125 0.76 -13.22 8.46
CA VAL A 125 0.83 -12.04 7.60
C VAL A 125 -0.56 -11.61 7.17
N ALA A 126 -0.93 -10.36 7.50
CA ALA A 126 -2.09 -9.70 6.92
C ALA A 126 -1.69 -8.97 5.64
N PHE A 127 -2.46 -9.14 4.58
CA PHE A 127 -2.32 -8.45 3.31
C PHE A 127 -3.29 -7.27 3.28
N LEU A 128 -2.78 -6.07 3.16
CA LEU A 128 -3.56 -4.83 3.12
C LEU A 128 -3.39 -4.18 1.75
N ALA A 129 -4.49 -4.04 1.02
CA ALA A 129 -4.52 -3.27 -0.21
C ALA A 129 -4.91 -1.82 0.12
N SER A 130 -3.94 -0.92 0.04
CA SER A 130 -4.17 0.51 0.26
C SER A 130 -4.50 1.18 -1.06
N GLY A 131 -5.60 1.90 -1.09
CA GLY A 131 -6.06 2.62 -2.27
C GLY A 131 -7.51 3.09 -2.13
N SER A 132 -8.01 3.73 -3.17
CA SER A 132 -9.39 4.20 -3.26
C SER A 132 -10.11 3.51 -4.39
N LEU A 133 -11.38 3.18 -4.20
CA LEU A 133 -12.26 2.68 -5.26
C LEU A 133 -12.55 3.75 -6.31
N SER A 134 -12.48 5.02 -5.92
CA SER A 134 -12.61 6.17 -6.81
C SER A 134 -11.54 7.21 -6.47
N HIS A 135 -10.83 7.69 -7.48
CA HIS A 135 -9.73 8.67 -7.34
C HIS A 135 -10.13 10.10 -7.67
N ARG A 136 -11.39 10.35 -7.96
CA ARG A 136 -11.84 11.69 -8.30
C ARG A 136 -12.54 12.31 -7.12
N TYR A 137 -11.80 13.06 -6.34
CA TYR A 137 -12.28 13.81 -5.17
C TYR A 137 -12.60 15.24 -5.53
N ALA A 138 -13.48 15.86 -4.76
CA ALA A 138 -13.62 17.29 -4.76
C ALA A 138 -12.27 17.93 -4.37
N GLN A 139 -11.82 18.92 -5.15
CA GLN A 139 -10.55 19.61 -4.86
C GLN A 139 -10.67 20.45 -3.58
N ASN A 140 -9.54 20.60 -2.89
CA ASN A 140 -9.43 21.47 -1.74
C ASN A 140 -9.76 22.90 -2.09
N GLY A 141 -10.46 23.58 -1.20
CA GLY A 141 -11.00 24.92 -1.39
C GLY A 141 -12.46 24.93 -1.83
N LEU A 142 -13.05 23.77 -2.11
CA LEU A 142 -14.50 23.65 -2.22
C LEU A 142 -15.16 23.66 -0.83
N ALA A 143 -16.45 24.00 -0.80
CA ALA A 143 -17.22 24.03 0.43
C ALA A 143 -17.15 22.68 1.20
N PRO A 144 -17.18 22.71 2.54
CA PRO A 144 -17.00 21.51 3.38
C PRO A 144 -17.92 20.34 3.03
N GLU A 145 -19.12 20.64 2.51
CA GLU A 145 -20.09 19.64 2.08
C GLU A 145 -19.62 18.73 0.94
N TYR A 146 -18.55 19.14 0.21
CA TYR A 146 -17.95 18.34 -0.85
C TYR A 146 -16.76 17.49 -0.38
N ALA A 147 -16.27 17.70 0.82
CA ALA A 147 -15.06 17.05 1.33
C ALA A 147 -15.11 15.53 1.33
N PHE A 148 -16.31 14.96 1.43
CA PHE A 148 -16.53 13.50 1.49
C PHE A 148 -17.41 12.98 0.34
N LYS A 149 -17.64 13.78 -0.68
CA LYS A 149 -18.44 13.37 -1.84
C LYS A 149 -17.57 12.73 -2.90
N VAL A 150 -18.03 11.60 -3.41
CA VAL A 150 -17.51 11.02 -4.64
C VAL A 150 -17.91 11.94 -5.80
N TRP A 151 -16.99 12.14 -6.75
CA TRP A 151 -17.14 13.14 -7.82
C TRP A 151 -18.39 12.97 -8.69
N SER A 152 -18.82 11.75 -8.93
CA SER A 152 -19.99 11.49 -9.77
C SER A 152 -20.83 10.34 -9.25
N PRO A 153 -22.15 10.34 -9.50
CA PRO A 153 -23.02 9.20 -9.15
C PRO A 153 -22.58 7.87 -9.79
N PHE A 154 -21.98 7.93 -10.97
CA PHE A 154 -21.42 6.74 -11.61
C PHE A 154 -20.30 6.09 -10.78
N LEU A 155 -19.34 6.88 -10.32
CA LEU A 155 -18.22 6.38 -9.50
C LEU A 155 -18.68 5.92 -8.12
N GLU A 156 -19.67 6.59 -7.54
CA GLU A 156 -20.30 6.19 -6.29
C GLU A 156 -21.00 4.84 -6.45
N GLY A 157 -21.80 4.68 -7.49
CA GLY A 157 -22.48 3.41 -7.81
C GLY A 157 -21.50 2.27 -8.07
N LEU A 158 -20.40 2.54 -8.79
CA LEU A 158 -19.35 1.54 -9.02
C LEU A 158 -18.69 1.11 -7.69
N GLY A 159 -18.37 2.06 -6.83
CA GLY A 159 -17.81 1.76 -5.50
C GLY A 159 -18.73 0.87 -4.68
N HIS A 160 -20.03 1.18 -4.64
CA HIS A 160 -21.03 0.34 -3.96
C HIS A 160 -21.13 -1.06 -4.56
N GLN A 161 -21.09 -1.20 -5.89
CA GLN A 161 -21.09 -2.52 -6.54
C GLN A 161 -19.88 -3.36 -6.13
N VAL A 162 -18.68 -2.77 -6.11
CA VAL A 162 -17.46 -3.47 -5.67
C VAL A 162 -17.58 -3.93 -4.21
N VAL A 163 -18.07 -3.07 -3.32
CA VAL A 163 -18.28 -3.43 -1.91
C VAL A 163 -19.28 -4.57 -1.78
N GLN A 164 -20.40 -4.54 -2.53
CA GLN A 164 -21.38 -5.62 -2.53
C GLN A 164 -20.79 -6.95 -3.05
N MET A 165 -19.96 -6.88 -4.10
CA MET A 165 -19.26 -8.08 -4.60
C MET A 165 -18.34 -8.69 -3.54
N TRP A 166 -17.62 -7.87 -2.78
CA TRP A 166 -16.76 -8.36 -1.68
C TRP A 166 -17.56 -8.94 -0.52
N GLN A 167 -18.71 -8.35 -0.19
CA GLN A 167 -19.58 -8.86 0.87
C GLN A 167 -20.23 -10.21 0.50
N ASN A 168 -20.43 -10.45 -0.79
CA ASN A 168 -21.04 -11.67 -1.33
C ASN A 168 -20.02 -12.73 -1.77
N ALA A 169 -18.72 -12.40 -1.73
CA ALA A 169 -17.65 -13.37 -2.00
C ALA A 169 -17.47 -14.29 -0.79
N GLU A 170 -17.70 -15.60 -1.00
CA GLU A 170 -17.41 -16.65 -0.03
C GLU A 170 -15.90 -17.00 0.00
#